data_395a1b3f7b8415ca881d9bab58b27790
#
_entry.id   395a1b3f7b8415ca881d9bab58b27790
#
_cell.length_a   1.000
_cell.length_b   1.000
_cell.length_c   1.000
_cell.angle_alpha   90.00
_cell.angle_beta   90.00
_cell.angle_gamma   90.00
#
_symmetry.space_group_name_H-M   'P 1'
#
loop_
_entity.id
_entity.type
_entity.pdbx_description
1 polymer ?
#
loop_
_entity_poly.entity_id
_entity_poly.type
_entity_poly.pdbx_seq_one_letter_code
_entity_poly.pdbx_strand_id
1 'polypeptide(L)'
;MAGPTLLKESGPREVFCGLTSIVWLHRRMPDAFFLVVGSRTCAHLIQSAAGVMIFAEPRFGTAILSERDLAGLADAHDELDRVCKELLQRRPEIRTLFLVGSCPSEVIKLDLARAAERLNEELSGRVRVVNYSGSGIETTFTQGEDGALAALVPLLPASDERQLLLVGTLADAVEDRQMHLFQRMGIETI
;
A
#
# COMPACT_ATOMS: atom_id res chain seq x y z
N MET A 1 20.03 10.48 5.19
CA MET A 1 20.40 9.67 3.99
C MET A 1 19.30 9.93 2.97
N ALA A 2 19.64 10.17 1.70
CA ALA A 2 18.62 10.30 0.66
C ALA A 2 17.92 8.95 0.53
N GLY A 3 16.57 8.95 0.55
CA GLY A 3 15.79 7.75 0.32
C GLY A 3 16.05 7.15 -1.08
N PRO A 4 15.61 5.90 -1.32
CA PRO A 4 15.80 5.29 -2.64
C PRO A 4 15.12 6.15 -3.71
N THR A 5 15.82 6.40 -4.81
CA THR A 5 15.27 7.12 -5.96
C THR A 5 14.42 6.13 -6.77
N LEU A 6 13.12 6.34 -6.77
CA LEU A 6 12.21 5.55 -7.60
C LEU A 6 12.36 5.95 -9.07
N LEU A 7 12.41 4.98 -9.96
CA LEU A 7 12.45 5.23 -11.40
C LEU A 7 11.07 5.67 -11.89
N LYS A 8 11.04 6.75 -12.68
CA LYS A 8 9.80 7.22 -13.31
C LYS A 8 9.58 6.49 -14.62
N GLU A 9 8.41 5.89 -14.76
CA GLU A 9 7.99 5.30 -16.02
C GLU A 9 7.69 6.35 -17.08
N SER A 10 7.74 5.95 -18.33
CA SER A 10 7.34 6.76 -19.47
C SER A 10 6.42 5.99 -20.43
N GLY A 11 5.59 6.70 -21.15
CA GLY A 11 4.68 6.11 -22.14
C GLY A 11 3.33 5.66 -21.57
N PRO A 12 2.69 4.60 -22.15
CA PRO A 12 1.31 4.22 -21.80
C PRO A 12 1.08 3.85 -20.33
N ARG A 13 2.12 3.48 -19.60
CA ARG A 13 2.02 3.12 -18.18
C ARG A 13 1.80 4.31 -17.26
N GLU A 14 2.09 5.52 -17.73
CA GLU A 14 1.82 6.75 -16.99
C GLU A 14 0.32 7.07 -16.85
N VAL A 15 -0.55 6.36 -17.59
CA VAL A 15 -2.00 6.59 -17.58
C VAL A 15 -2.64 6.21 -16.24
N PHE A 16 -2.05 5.26 -15.52
CA PHE A 16 -2.57 4.80 -14.24
C PHE A 16 -1.76 5.36 -13.07
N CYS A 17 -2.49 5.84 -12.06
CA CYS A 17 -1.86 6.28 -10.81
C CYS A 17 -1.40 5.09 -9.95
N GLY A 18 -0.56 5.39 -8.96
CA GLY A 18 -0.01 4.38 -8.07
C GLY A 18 -1.04 3.59 -7.26
N LEU A 19 -2.26 4.13 -7.05
CA LEU A 19 -3.33 3.39 -6.38
C LEU A 19 -3.71 2.09 -7.09
N THR A 20 -3.53 2.02 -8.40
CA THR A 20 -3.90 0.83 -9.18
C THR A 20 -3.04 -0.39 -8.84
N SER A 21 -1.82 -0.18 -8.34
CA SER A 21 -0.93 -1.26 -7.88
C SER A 21 -1.52 -2.08 -6.73
N ILE A 22 -2.41 -1.47 -5.93
CA ILE A 22 -3.10 -2.13 -4.80
C ILE A 22 -3.85 -3.38 -5.25
N VAL A 23 -4.38 -3.38 -6.48
CA VAL A 23 -5.12 -4.52 -7.06
C VAL A 23 -4.29 -5.81 -7.08
N TRP A 24 -2.97 -5.67 -7.21
CA TRP A 24 -2.02 -6.78 -7.19
C TRP A 24 -1.41 -6.99 -5.81
N LEU A 25 -0.98 -5.92 -5.16
CA LEU A 25 -0.30 -5.95 -3.86
C LEU A 25 -1.15 -6.64 -2.77
N HIS A 26 -2.45 -6.33 -2.70
CA HIS A 26 -3.32 -6.93 -1.69
C HIS A 26 -3.45 -8.47 -1.80
N ARG A 27 -3.17 -9.03 -2.97
CA ARG A 27 -3.18 -10.48 -3.20
C ARG A 27 -1.91 -11.15 -2.69
N ARG A 28 -0.80 -10.43 -2.72
CA ARG A 28 0.53 -10.92 -2.33
C ARG A 28 0.81 -10.82 -0.83
N MET A 29 0.05 -9.98 -0.13
CA MET A 29 0.23 -9.73 1.30
C MET A 29 -1.04 -10.13 2.07
N PRO A 30 -1.17 -11.41 2.48
CA PRO A 30 -2.44 -11.94 3.03
C PRO A 30 -2.83 -11.34 4.38
N ASP A 31 -1.89 -10.82 5.15
CA ASP A 31 -2.07 -10.18 6.45
C ASP A 31 -2.00 -8.64 6.39
N ALA A 32 -1.92 -8.07 5.18
CA ALA A 32 -1.92 -6.64 4.97
C ALA A 32 -3.30 -6.13 4.51
N PHE A 33 -3.58 -4.88 4.87
CA PHE A 33 -4.74 -4.13 4.38
C PHE A 33 -4.30 -2.77 3.83
N PHE A 34 -4.82 -2.38 2.68
CA PHE A 34 -4.52 -1.11 2.01
C PHE A 34 -5.70 -0.16 2.19
N LEU A 35 -5.55 0.83 3.08
CA LEU A 35 -6.54 1.87 3.32
C LEU A 35 -6.17 3.11 2.51
N VAL A 36 -6.87 3.34 1.41
CA VAL A 36 -6.71 4.55 0.60
C VAL A 36 -7.37 5.72 1.30
N VAL A 37 -6.62 6.79 1.49
CA VAL A 37 -7.14 8.05 2.03
C VAL A 37 -7.45 8.97 0.85
N GLY A 38 -8.72 9.06 0.47
CA GLY A 38 -9.07 9.72 -0.78
C GLY A 38 -10.56 9.99 -0.99
N SER A 39 -10.92 10.25 -2.24
CA SER A 39 -12.29 10.54 -2.63
C SER A 39 -13.08 9.27 -2.99
N ARG A 40 -14.39 9.43 -3.16
CA ARG A 40 -15.27 8.39 -3.70
C ARG A 40 -14.85 7.92 -5.10
N THR A 41 -14.26 8.83 -5.90
CA THR A 41 -13.75 8.50 -7.23
C THR A 41 -12.58 7.52 -7.13
N CYS A 42 -11.65 7.73 -6.19
CA CYS A 42 -10.54 6.80 -5.92
C CYS A 42 -11.08 5.42 -5.50
N ALA A 43 -12.07 5.39 -4.61
CA ALA A 43 -12.72 4.15 -4.18
C ALA A 43 -13.34 3.40 -5.36
N HIS A 44 -14.10 4.10 -6.20
CA HIS A 44 -14.74 3.52 -7.37
C HIS A 44 -13.73 2.97 -8.38
N LEU A 45 -12.65 3.70 -8.63
CA LEU A 45 -11.58 3.27 -9.54
C LEU A 45 -10.99 1.92 -9.09
N ILE A 46 -10.59 1.82 -7.83
CA ILE A 46 -9.96 0.61 -7.32
C ILE A 46 -10.95 -0.55 -7.27
N GLN A 47 -12.17 -0.31 -6.80
CA GLN A 47 -13.22 -1.33 -6.76
C GLN A 47 -13.58 -1.84 -8.16
N SER A 48 -13.65 -0.97 -9.15
CA SER A 48 -13.94 -1.36 -10.54
C SER A 48 -12.78 -2.14 -11.14
N ALA A 49 -11.54 -1.70 -10.95
CA ALA A 49 -10.36 -2.42 -11.43
C ALA A 49 -10.21 -3.79 -10.75
N ALA A 50 -10.46 -3.86 -9.46
CA ALA A 50 -10.36 -5.10 -8.68
C ALA A 50 -11.57 -6.02 -8.92
N GLY A 51 -12.76 -5.49 -9.15
CA GLY A 51 -14.00 -6.26 -9.29
C GLY A 51 -13.98 -7.29 -10.43
N VAL A 52 -13.15 -7.06 -11.44
CA VAL A 52 -12.94 -8.02 -12.56
C VAL A 52 -11.99 -9.15 -12.16
N MET A 53 -11.21 -8.99 -11.09
CA MET A 53 -10.09 -9.86 -10.73
C MET A 53 -10.20 -10.46 -9.33
N ILE A 54 -11.25 -10.10 -8.57
CA ILE A 54 -11.43 -10.57 -7.19
C ILE A 54 -12.14 -11.91 -7.18
N PHE A 55 -11.40 -12.96 -6.90
CA PHE A 55 -11.91 -14.28 -6.52
C PHE A 55 -11.75 -14.54 -5.01
N ALA A 56 -11.29 -13.54 -4.26
CA ALA A 56 -11.05 -13.62 -2.83
C ALA A 56 -11.52 -12.33 -2.14
N GLU A 57 -11.61 -12.36 -0.82
CA GLU A 57 -11.98 -11.20 -0.03
C GLU A 57 -11.01 -10.02 -0.27
N PRO A 58 -11.51 -8.84 -0.61
CA PRO A 58 -10.66 -7.68 -0.85
C PRO A 58 -10.00 -7.21 0.47
N ARG A 59 -8.68 -7.01 0.41
CA ARG A 59 -7.90 -6.46 1.51
C ARG A 59 -7.48 -5.01 1.23
N PHE A 60 -8.45 -4.25 0.75
CA PHE A 60 -8.32 -2.80 0.57
C PHE A 60 -9.66 -2.11 0.81
N GLY A 61 -9.60 -0.84 1.14
CA GLY A 61 -10.76 0.01 1.36
C GLY A 61 -10.37 1.48 1.20
N THR A 62 -11.34 2.37 1.37
CA THR A 62 -11.11 3.81 1.26
C THR A 62 -11.69 4.55 2.46
N ALA A 63 -10.84 5.31 3.14
CA ALA A 63 -11.25 6.36 4.04
C ALA A 63 -11.63 7.58 3.18
N ILE A 64 -12.92 7.89 3.12
CA ILE A 64 -13.43 8.90 2.20
C ILE A 64 -13.30 10.28 2.87
N LEU A 65 -12.48 11.14 2.26
CA LEU A 65 -12.42 12.56 2.59
C LEU A 65 -13.68 13.24 2.09
N SER A 66 -14.41 13.85 3.02
CA SER A 66 -15.63 14.59 2.73
C SER A 66 -15.31 16.00 2.20
N GLU A 67 -16.31 16.70 1.68
CA GLU A 67 -16.15 18.10 1.27
C GLU A 67 -15.72 19.00 2.45
N ARG A 68 -16.13 18.65 3.69
CA ARG A 68 -15.75 19.38 4.90
C ARG A 68 -14.27 19.19 5.23
N ASP A 69 -13.73 17.98 5.04
CA ASP A 69 -12.31 17.68 5.22
C ASP A 69 -11.48 18.44 4.20
N LEU A 70 -11.92 18.42 2.93
CA LEU A 70 -11.25 19.12 1.82
C LEU A 70 -11.29 20.66 1.99
N ALA A 71 -12.33 21.17 2.63
CA ALA A 71 -12.47 22.60 2.93
C ALA A 71 -11.77 23.03 4.24
N GLY A 72 -11.13 22.10 4.96
CA GLY A 72 -10.50 22.37 6.26
C GLY A 72 -11.49 22.70 7.39
N LEU A 73 -12.75 22.28 7.24
CA LEU A 73 -13.83 22.52 8.22
C LEU A 73 -14.02 21.36 9.20
N ALA A 74 -13.28 20.26 9.01
CA ALA A 74 -13.28 19.10 9.91
C ALA A 74 -11.84 18.63 10.12
N ASP A 75 -11.60 17.95 11.23
CA ASP A 75 -10.29 17.34 11.49
C ASP A 75 -10.19 15.99 10.78
N ALA A 76 -9.58 16.01 9.60
CA ALA A 76 -9.37 14.82 8.79
C ALA A 76 -8.44 13.78 9.47
N HIS A 77 -7.60 14.20 10.42
CA HIS A 77 -6.74 13.29 11.17
C HIS A 77 -7.53 12.46 12.18
N ASP A 78 -8.41 13.11 12.94
CA ASP A 78 -9.25 12.41 13.92
C ASP A 78 -10.18 11.41 13.23
N GLU A 79 -10.75 11.79 12.10
CA GLU A 79 -11.62 10.92 11.31
C GLU A 79 -10.83 9.73 10.75
N LEU A 80 -9.62 9.94 10.24
CA LEU A 80 -8.75 8.86 9.77
C LEU A 80 -8.41 7.88 10.90
N ASP A 81 -8.02 8.39 12.06
CA ASP A 81 -7.68 7.56 13.23
C ASP A 81 -8.90 6.73 13.67
N ARG A 82 -10.10 7.33 13.66
CA ARG A 82 -11.36 6.62 13.95
C ARG A 82 -11.63 5.48 12.96
N VAL A 83 -11.52 5.78 11.67
CA VAL A 83 -11.73 4.77 10.59
C VAL A 83 -10.74 3.63 10.70
N CYS A 84 -9.45 3.92 10.98
CA CYS A 84 -8.42 2.89 11.18
C CYS A 84 -8.76 1.97 12.37
N LYS A 85 -9.17 2.53 13.50
CA LYS A 85 -9.55 1.77 14.70
C LYS A 85 -10.77 0.88 14.45
N GLU A 86 -11.80 1.40 13.82
CA GLU A 86 -12.99 0.62 13.45
C GLU A 86 -12.66 -0.51 12.48
N LEU A 87 -11.80 -0.25 11.48
CA LEU A 87 -11.33 -1.27 10.55
C LEU A 87 -10.63 -2.41 11.30
N LEU A 88 -9.67 -2.08 12.16
CA LEU A 88 -8.88 -3.07 12.90
C LEU A 88 -9.70 -3.84 13.94
N GLN A 89 -10.79 -3.26 14.45
CA GLN A 89 -11.75 -3.97 15.31
C GLN A 89 -12.56 -5.01 14.52
N ARG A 90 -12.94 -4.67 13.29
CA ARG A 90 -13.71 -5.56 12.39
C ARG A 90 -12.84 -6.63 11.72
N ARG A 91 -11.55 -6.35 11.55
CA ARG A 91 -10.58 -7.17 10.84
C ARG A 91 -9.35 -7.43 11.72
N PRO A 92 -9.48 -8.27 12.77
CA PRO A 92 -8.41 -8.52 13.74
C PRO A 92 -7.23 -9.32 13.17
N GLU A 93 -7.38 -9.92 12.01
CA GLU A 93 -6.34 -10.65 11.28
C GLU A 93 -5.30 -9.74 10.63
N ILE A 94 -5.59 -8.44 10.47
CA ILE A 94 -4.65 -7.49 9.87
C ILE A 94 -3.43 -7.32 10.77
N ARG A 95 -2.23 -7.51 10.19
CA ARG A 95 -0.93 -7.30 10.84
C ARG A 95 -0.21 -6.07 10.31
N THR A 96 -0.46 -5.72 9.05
CA THR A 96 0.11 -4.54 8.41
C THR A 96 -1.00 -3.70 7.80
N LEU A 97 -1.10 -2.44 8.20
CA LEU A 97 -2.03 -1.46 7.65
C LEU A 97 -1.27 -0.43 6.83
N PHE A 98 -1.50 -0.40 5.53
CA PHE A 98 -0.96 0.64 4.65
C PHE A 98 -1.94 1.81 4.58
N LEU A 99 -1.50 3.01 4.97
CA LEU A 99 -2.18 4.27 4.70
C LEU A 99 -1.70 4.79 3.35
N VAL A 100 -2.57 4.73 2.35
CA VAL A 100 -2.19 5.05 0.98
C VAL A 100 -2.69 6.44 0.61
N GLY A 101 -1.76 7.36 0.39
CA GLY A 101 -2.06 8.71 -0.05
C GLY A 101 -2.64 8.73 -1.47
N SER A 102 -3.59 9.62 -1.69
CA SER A 102 -4.21 9.87 -3.00
C SER A 102 -4.14 11.35 -3.34
N CYS A 103 -4.49 11.74 -4.58
CA CYS A 103 -4.47 13.14 -4.98
C CYS A 103 -5.24 14.07 -4.00
N PRO A 104 -6.47 13.76 -3.54
CA PRO A 104 -7.14 14.59 -2.55
C PRO A 104 -6.37 14.75 -1.24
N SER A 105 -5.82 13.68 -0.67
CA SER A 105 -5.07 13.77 0.59
C SER A 105 -3.78 14.59 0.46
N GLU A 106 -3.12 14.54 -0.70
CA GLU A 106 -1.93 15.34 -0.96
C GLU A 106 -2.26 16.81 -1.18
N VAL A 107 -3.35 17.13 -1.90
CA VAL A 107 -3.80 18.50 -2.12
C VAL A 107 -4.07 19.21 -0.80
N ILE A 108 -4.70 18.54 0.16
CA ILE A 108 -4.94 19.11 1.50
C ILE A 108 -3.74 18.94 2.45
N LYS A 109 -2.64 18.35 1.97
CA LYS A 109 -1.40 18.11 2.74
C LYS A 109 -1.67 17.33 4.04
N LEU A 110 -2.52 16.31 3.95
CA LEU A 110 -2.80 15.43 5.08
C LEU A 110 -1.55 14.60 5.40
N ASP A 111 -0.99 14.80 6.59
CA ASP A 111 0.24 14.13 7.01
C ASP A 111 -0.02 12.67 7.44
N LEU A 112 0.06 11.77 6.46
CA LEU A 112 -0.13 10.33 6.69
C LEU A 112 1.05 9.69 7.42
N ALA A 113 2.25 10.25 7.35
CA ALA A 113 3.40 9.75 8.09
C ALA A 113 3.17 9.95 9.58
N ARG A 114 2.77 11.15 9.97
CA ARG A 114 2.42 11.45 11.36
C ARG A 114 1.21 10.64 11.85
N ALA A 115 0.23 10.37 10.98
CA ALA A 115 -0.89 9.50 11.33
C ALA A 115 -0.42 8.05 11.57
N ALA A 116 0.49 7.53 10.75
CA ALA A 116 1.07 6.21 10.94
C ALA A 116 1.88 6.11 12.25
N GLU A 117 2.67 7.14 12.59
CA GLU A 117 3.40 7.20 13.86
C GLU A 117 2.46 7.13 15.07
N ARG A 118 1.43 7.99 15.12
CA ARG A 118 0.44 8.00 16.22
C ARG A 118 -0.26 6.65 16.38
N LEU A 119 -0.70 6.06 15.26
CA LEU A 119 -1.38 4.77 15.28
C LEU A 119 -0.44 3.63 15.71
N ASN A 120 0.83 3.65 15.32
CA ASN A 120 1.81 2.66 15.77
C ASN A 120 2.04 2.74 17.28
N GLU A 121 2.14 3.95 17.85
CA GLU A 121 2.25 4.15 19.30
C GLU A 121 1.04 3.60 20.03
N GLU A 122 -0.16 3.92 19.56
CA GLU A 122 -1.41 3.51 20.19
C GLU A 122 -1.67 1.99 20.09
N LEU A 123 -1.35 1.39 18.94
CA LEU A 123 -1.58 -0.04 18.69
C LEU A 123 -0.52 -0.95 19.32
N SER A 124 0.54 -0.37 19.92
CA SER A 124 1.54 -1.09 20.73
C SER A 124 2.12 -2.33 20.04
N GLY A 125 2.39 -2.25 18.74
CA GLY A 125 3.02 -3.34 17.96
C GLY A 125 2.10 -4.49 17.54
N ARG A 126 0.81 -4.44 17.88
CA ARG A 126 -0.16 -5.44 17.43
C ARG A 126 -0.36 -5.42 15.91
N VAL A 127 -0.36 -4.23 15.34
CA VAL A 127 -0.45 -3.95 13.91
C VAL A 127 0.64 -2.95 13.56
N ARG A 128 1.31 -3.14 12.44
CA ARG A 128 2.23 -2.15 11.88
C ARG A 128 1.47 -1.24 10.95
N VAL A 129 1.58 0.06 11.18
CA VAL A 129 0.98 1.06 10.29
C VAL A 129 2.10 1.73 9.52
N VAL A 130 1.99 1.71 8.21
CA VAL A 130 2.96 2.32 7.28
C VAL A 130 2.22 3.18 6.27
N ASN A 131 2.89 4.16 5.69
CA ASN A 131 2.30 5.02 4.68
C ASN A 131 3.15 5.08 3.41
N TYR A 132 2.49 5.29 2.28
CA TYR A 132 3.13 5.65 1.02
C TYR A 132 2.17 6.45 0.13
N SER A 133 2.72 7.13 -0.89
CA SER A 133 1.90 7.81 -1.88
C SER A 133 1.55 6.88 -3.04
N GLY A 134 0.26 6.82 -3.37
CA GLY A 134 -0.27 6.21 -4.57
C GLY A 134 -0.93 7.24 -5.50
N SER A 135 -0.71 8.54 -5.23
CA SER A 135 -1.38 9.62 -5.93
C SER A 135 -0.93 9.74 -7.38
N GLY A 136 -1.87 10.08 -8.26
CA GLY A 136 -1.56 10.34 -9.67
C GLY A 136 -0.82 11.67 -9.92
N ILE A 137 -0.61 12.47 -8.87
CA ILE A 137 0.21 13.68 -8.95
C ILE A 137 1.68 13.31 -8.94
N GLU A 138 2.07 12.35 -8.11
CA GLU A 138 3.47 12.02 -7.86
C GLU A 138 3.87 10.64 -8.39
N THR A 139 2.92 9.70 -8.52
CA THR A 139 3.23 8.30 -8.78
C THR A 139 2.47 7.73 -9.97
N THR A 140 3.19 6.95 -10.76
CA THR A 140 2.63 6.04 -11.77
C THR A 140 2.28 4.69 -11.14
N PHE A 141 1.72 3.78 -11.93
CA PHE A 141 1.36 2.44 -11.51
C PHE A 141 2.51 1.69 -10.80
N THR A 142 3.67 1.58 -11.46
CA THR A 142 4.84 0.85 -10.90
C THR A 142 5.44 1.58 -9.70
N GLN A 143 5.46 2.90 -9.72
CA GLN A 143 5.94 3.69 -8.58
C GLN A 143 5.06 3.51 -7.33
N GLY A 144 3.76 3.26 -7.49
CA GLY A 144 2.89 2.91 -6.37
C GLY A 144 3.26 1.57 -5.73
N GLU A 145 3.63 0.57 -6.53
CA GLU A 145 4.15 -0.70 -6.06
C GLU A 145 5.50 -0.53 -5.34
N ASP A 146 6.44 0.15 -6.00
CA ASP A 146 7.75 0.44 -5.42
C ASP A 146 7.62 1.22 -4.10
N GLY A 147 6.70 2.17 -4.02
CA GLY A 147 6.42 2.94 -2.81
C GLY A 147 5.94 2.06 -1.65
N ALA A 148 5.03 1.11 -1.93
CA ALA A 148 4.55 0.18 -0.92
C ALA A 148 5.67 -0.74 -0.40
N LEU A 149 6.49 -1.28 -1.31
CA LEU A 149 7.63 -2.13 -0.98
C LEU A 149 8.73 -1.35 -0.24
N ALA A 150 9.03 -0.12 -0.68
CA ALA A 150 9.98 0.75 0.00
C ALA A 150 9.55 1.10 1.43
N ALA A 151 8.25 1.24 1.68
CA ALA A 151 7.70 1.46 3.02
C ALA A 151 7.78 0.20 3.91
N LEU A 152 7.71 -0.98 3.31
CA LEU A 152 7.71 -2.26 4.03
C LEU A 152 9.15 -2.75 4.36
N VAL A 153 10.08 -2.64 3.41
CA VAL A 153 11.45 -3.21 3.54
C VAL A 153 12.17 -2.82 4.84
N PRO A 154 12.13 -1.56 5.33
CA PRO A 154 12.78 -1.20 6.58
C PRO A 154 12.23 -1.91 7.82
N LEU A 155 11.05 -2.52 7.72
CA LEU A 155 10.35 -3.20 8.82
C LEU A 155 10.62 -4.70 8.83
N LEU A 156 11.27 -5.22 7.82
CA LEU A 156 11.63 -6.63 7.74
C LEU A 156 12.75 -6.92 8.76
N PRO A 157 12.73 -8.10 9.39
CA PRO A 157 13.79 -8.49 10.31
C PRO A 157 15.11 -8.60 9.54
N ALA A 158 16.20 -8.11 10.16
CA ALA A 158 17.52 -8.36 9.62
C ALA A 158 17.86 -9.85 9.77
N SER A 159 18.48 -10.43 8.73
CA SER A 159 18.97 -11.81 8.75
C SER A 159 20.42 -11.82 8.26
N ASP A 160 21.26 -12.62 8.93
CA ASP A 160 22.63 -12.88 8.51
C ASP A 160 22.70 -14.07 7.50
N GLU A 161 21.58 -14.71 7.23
CA GLU A 161 21.50 -15.81 6.27
C GLU A 161 21.69 -15.30 4.84
N ARG A 162 22.44 -16.05 4.05
CA ARG A 162 22.63 -15.75 2.62
C ARG A 162 21.44 -16.30 1.84
N GLN A 163 20.45 -15.47 1.66
CA GLN A 163 19.24 -15.78 0.91
C GLN A 163 19.03 -14.78 -0.22
N LEU A 164 18.34 -15.18 -1.25
CA LEU A 164 17.90 -14.31 -2.33
C LEU A 164 16.49 -13.83 -2.04
N LEU A 165 16.34 -12.54 -1.73
CA LEU A 165 15.04 -11.92 -1.56
C LEU A 165 14.52 -11.43 -2.92
N LEU A 166 13.36 -11.97 -3.34
CA LEU A 166 12.64 -11.49 -4.51
C LEU A 166 11.62 -10.43 -4.08
N VAL A 167 11.81 -9.21 -4.56
CA VAL A 167 10.94 -8.07 -4.25
C VAL A 167 10.24 -7.61 -5.52
N GLY A 168 8.92 -7.54 -5.47
CA GLY A 168 8.08 -7.10 -6.59
C GLY A 168 6.86 -7.98 -6.80
N THR A 169 5.96 -7.55 -7.69
CA THR A 169 4.79 -8.32 -8.09
C THR A 169 4.97 -8.82 -9.52
N LEU A 170 5.39 -10.06 -9.65
CA LEU A 170 5.50 -10.73 -10.95
C LEU A 170 4.20 -11.49 -11.26
N ALA A 171 3.94 -11.72 -12.54
CA ALA A 171 2.89 -12.65 -12.93
C ALA A 171 3.25 -14.07 -12.43
N ASP A 172 2.25 -14.80 -11.89
CA ASP A 172 2.46 -16.09 -11.23
C ASP A 172 3.30 -17.07 -12.08
N ALA A 173 3.03 -17.15 -13.39
CA ALA A 173 3.79 -18.01 -14.28
C ALA A 173 5.27 -17.61 -14.45
N VAL A 174 5.60 -16.34 -14.31
CA VAL A 174 6.99 -15.83 -14.38
C VAL A 174 7.69 -16.13 -13.06
N GLU A 175 7.03 -15.88 -11.96
CA GLU A 175 7.52 -16.16 -10.61
C GLU A 175 7.83 -17.66 -10.45
N ASP A 176 6.89 -18.55 -10.79
CA ASP A 176 7.09 -19.99 -10.74
C ASP A 176 8.31 -20.46 -11.54
N ARG A 177 8.50 -19.90 -12.74
CA ARG A 177 9.67 -20.22 -13.56
C ARG A 177 10.97 -19.75 -12.92
N GLN A 178 10.99 -18.57 -12.34
CA GLN A 178 12.17 -18.04 -11.65
C GLN A 178 12.48 -18.86 -10.40
N MET A 179 11.48 -19.14 -9.57
CA MET A 179 11.64 -19.97 -8.38
C MET A 179 12.19 -21.35 -8.75
N HIS A 180 11.65 -21.97 -9.79
CA HIS A 180 12.14 -23.28 -10.26
C HIS A 180 13.57 -23.22 -10.77
N LEU A 181 13.95 -22.13 -11.47
CA LEU A 181 15.33 -21.92 -11.91
C LEU A 181 16.29 -21.80 -10.73
N PHE A 182 15.95 -20.97 -9.72
CA PHE A 182 16.79 -20.78 -8.54
C PHE A 182 16.93 -22.07 -7.74
N GLN A 183 15.85 -22.82 -7.55
CA GLN A 183 15.90 -24.14 -6.90
C GLN A 183 16.87 -25.11 -7.62
N ARG A 184 16.84 -25.13 -8.97
CA ARG A 184 17.78 -25.96 -9.75
C ARG A 184 19.23 -25.50 -9.64
N MET A 185 19.45 -24.23 -9.33
CA MET A 185 20.79 -23.66 -9.08
C MET A 185 21.23 -23.84 -7.62
N GLY A 186 20.38 -24.43 -6.76
CA GLY A 186 20.66 -24.57 -5.33
C GLY A 186 20.59 -23.25 -4.56
N ILE A 187 19.86 -22.26 -5.07
CA ILE A 187 19.67 -20.95 -4.43
C ILE A 187 18.36 -21.01 -3.66
N GLU A 188 18.44 -20.78 -2.34
CA GLU A 188 17.25 -20.59 -1.50
C GLU A 188 16.70 -19.20 -1.72
N THR A 189 15.38 -19.12 -1.88
CA THR A 189 14.63 -17.86 -2.10
C THR A 189 13.56 -17.69 -1.03
N ILE A 190 13.33 -16.47 -0.64
CA ILE A 190 12.23 -16.02 0.24
C ILE A 190 11.43 -14.91 -0.42
#